data_bc769c5acb2d848130d9a9814f3dc80e
#
_entry.id   bc769c5acb2d848130d9a9814f3dc80e
#
_cell.length_a   1.000
_cell.length_b   1.000
_cell.length_c   1.000
_cell.angle_alpha   90.00
_cell.angle_beta   90.00
_cell.angle_gamma   90.00
#
_symmetry.space_group_name_H-M   'P 1'
#
loop_
_entity.id
_entity.type
_entity.pdbx_description
1 polymer ?
#
loop_
_entity_poly.entity_id
_entity_poly.type
_entity_poly.pdbx_seq_one_letter_code
_entity_poly.pdbx_strand_id
1 'polypeptide(L)' 'MRKKELKLVITFHTTADAMAMEKECKKVGAQGRMIPVPRSISAGCGLSWCAPLECREELKNVMQGICLEEEEIHECMV' A
#
# COMPACT_ATOMS: atom_id res chain seq x y z
N MET A 1 13.42 -17.70 9.22
CA MET A 1 12.31 -17.74 8.26
C MET A 1 11.18 -16.86 8.71
N ARG A 2 10.68 -16.02 7.82
CA ARG A 2 9.57 -15.15 8.17
C ARG A 2 8.26 -15.89 8.12
N LYS A 3 7.45 -15.71 9.15
CA LYS A 3 6.07 -16.15 9.09
C LYS A 3 5.27 -15.18 8.23
N LYS A 4 4.41 -15.72 7.40
CA LYS A 4 3.45 -14.89 6.68
C LYS A 4 2.41 -14.38 7.66
N GLU A 5 2.10 -13.11 7.57
CA GLU A 5 1.11 -12.46 8.40
C GLU A 5 0.08 -11.78 7.52
N LEU A 6 -1.13 -11.68 8.03
CA LEU A 6 -2.16 -10.92 7.34
C LEU A 6 -1.81 -9.44 7.43
N LYS A 7 -1.60 -8.82 6.29
CA LYS A 7 -1.23 -7.41 6.21
C LYS A 7 -2.08 -6.67 5.21
N LEU A 8 -2.09 -5.36 5.36
CA LEU A 8 -2.77 -4.47 4.43
C LEU A 8 -1.89 -4.31 3.20
N VAL A 9 -2.47 -4.53 2.04
CA VAL A 9 -1.77 -4.35 0.76
C VAL A 9 -2.60 -3.41 -0.09
N ILE A 10 -2.03 -2.27 -0.44
CA ILE A 10 -2.69 -1.24 -1.24
C ILE A 10 -2.11 -1.29 -2.64
N THR A 11 -2.95 -1.53 -3.63
CA THR A 11 -2.53 -1.58 -5.02
C THR A 11 -2.80 -0.23 -5.69
N PHE A 12 -2.07 0.04 -6.77
CA PHE A 12 -2.14 1.32 -7.46
C PHE A 12 -2.39 1.12 -8.94
N HIS A 13 -3.00 2.11 -9.58
CA HIS A 13 -3.28 2.06 -11.01
C HIS A 13 -2.05 2.38 -11.85
N THR A 14 -1.15 3.19 -11.34
CA THR A 14 0.06 3.59 -12.07
C THR A 14 1.26 3.58 -11.14
N THR A 15 2.46 3.51 -11.73
CA THR A 15 3.70 3.62 -10.98
C THR A 15 3.83 4.99 -10.31
N ALA A 16 3.34 6.04 -10.97
CA ALA A 16 3.37 7.38 -10.41
C ALA A 16 2.59 7.45 -9.10
N ASP A 17 1.42 6.80 -9.05
CA ASP A 17 0.61 6.76 -7.82
C ASP A 17 1.35 6.01 -6.71
N ALA A 18 1.99 4.89 -7.05
CA ALA A 18 2.76 4.11 -6.09
C ALA A 18 3.90 4.94 -5.50
N MET A 19 4.62 5.67 -6.34
CA MET A 19 5.72 6.52 -5.90
C MET A 19 5.22 7.68 -5.03
N ALA A 20 4.08 8.27 -5.37
CA ALA A 20 3.48 9.33 -4.57
C ALA A 20 3.12 8.83 -3.17
N MET A 21 2.56 7.63 -3.09
CA MET A 21 2.23 7.00 -1.81
C MET A 21 3.48 6.78 -0.96
N GLU A 22 4.52 6.23 -1.55
CA GLU A 22 5.78 5.99 -0.84
C GLU A 22 6.36 7.31 -0.30
N LYS A 23 6.41 8.31 -1.15
CA LYS A 23 6.95 9.62 -0.77
C LYS A 23 6.17 10.23 0.40
N GLU A 24 4.86 10.22 0.32
CA GLU A 24 4.03 10.79 1.36
C GLU A 24 4.12 10.00 2.66
N CYS A 25 4.15 8.67 2.59
CA CYS A 25 4.30 7.85 3.77
C CYS A 25 5.63 8.12 4.49
N LYS A 26 6.70 8.29 3.74
CA LYS A 26 7.99 8.65 4.32
C LYS A 26 7.96 10.02 4.98
N LYS A 27 7.26 10.96 4.36
CA LYS A 27 7.15 12.32 4.86
C LYS A 27 6.42 12.39 6.20
N VAL A 28 5.33 11.63 6.34
CA VAL A 28 4.52 11.66 7.56
C VAL A 28 4.91 10.58 8.56
N GLY A 29 5.87 9.72 8.22
CA GLY A 29 6.31 8.64 9.10
C GLY A 29 5.35 7.47 9.17
N ALA A 30 4.52 7.27 8.14
CA ALA A 30 3.60 6.14 8.10
C ALA A 30 4.36 4.83 7.96
N GLN A 31 3.86 3.78 8.64
CA GLN A 31 4.47 2.47 8.58
C GLN A 31 4.17 1.77 7.25
N GLY A 32 5.09 0.89 6.86
CA GLY A 32 4.91 0.09 5.67
C GLY A 32 6.08 0.19 4.71
N ARG A 33 5.95 -0.50 3.59
CA ARG A 33 6.98 -0.49 2.56
C ARG A 33 6.39 -0.86 1.21
N MET A 34 7.10 -0.49 0.15
CA MET A 34 6.73 -0.88 -1.20
C MET A 34 7.15 -2.33 -1.45
N ILE A 35 6.24 -3.12 -2.00
CA ILE A 35 6.50 -4.51 -2.36
C ILE A 35 5.93 -4.79 -3.75
N PRO A 36 6.38 -5.85 -4.42
CA PRO A 36 5.71 -6.31 -5.64
C PRO A 36 4.28 -6.76 -5.31
N VAL A 37 3.37 -6.57 -6.23
CA VAL A 37 1.99 -7.02 -6.04
C VAL A 37 1.96 -8.54 -5.86
N PRO A 38 1.33 -9.06 -4.77
CA PRO A 38 1.21 -10.51 -4.60
C PRO A 38 0.47 -11.16 -5.76
N ARG A 39 0.78 -12.42 -6.03
CA ARG A 39 0.17 -13.17 -7.14
C ARG A 39 -1.34 -13.30 -7.02
N SER A 40 -1.85 -13.28 -5.80
CA SER A 40 -3.29 -13.38 -5.54
C SER A 40 -4.03 -12.10 -5.90
N ILE A 41 -3.30 -11.02 -6.17
CA ILE A 41 -3.89 -9.73 -6.53
C ILE A 41 -3.40 -9.34 -7.91
N SER A 42 -4.31 -8.84 -8.73
CA SER A 42 -3.96 -8.31 -10.05
C SER A 42 -4.00 -6.79 -9.97
N ALA A 43 -2.90 -6.14 -10.33
CA ALA A 43 -2.83 -4.68 -10.35
C ALA A 43 -2.01 -4.20 -11.53
N GLY A 44 -2.36 -3.04 -12.04
CA GLY A 44 -1.79 -2.51 -13.27
C GLY A 44 -0.32 -2.17 -13.22
N CYS A 45 0.18 -1.64 -12.11
CA CYS A 45 1.56 -1.16 -12.04
C CYS A 45 2.55 -2.18 -11.48
N GLY A 46 2.08 -3.28 -10.93
CA GLY A 46 2.95 -4.30 -10.36
C GLY A 46 3.57 -3.96 -9.02
N LEU A 47 3.27 -2.80 -8.45
CA LEU A 47 3.76 -2.35 -7.16
C LEU A 47 2.60 -2.16 -6.19
N SER A 48 2.88 -2.39 -4.90
CA SER A 48 1.88 -2.20 -3.86
C SER A 48 2.56 -1.73 -2.57
N TRP A 49 1.76 -1.16 -1.67
CA TRP A 49 2.23 -0.74 -0.35
C TRP A 49 1.75 -1.75 0.68
N CYS A 50 2.68 -2.29 1.45
CA CYS A 50 2.38 -3.29 2.47
C CYS A 50 2.56 -2.67 3.85
N ALA A 51 1.56 -2.80 4.71
CA ALA A 51 1.60 -2.24 6.05
C ALA A 51 0.79 -3.11 7.02
N PRO A 52 1.00 -2.93 8.36
CA PRO A 52 0.15 -3.60 9.33
C PRO A 52 -1.32 -3.21 9.17
N LEU A 53 -2.23 -4.14 9.48
CA LEU A 53 -3.68 -3.87 9.36
C LEU A 53 -4.12 -2.66 10.18
N GLU A 54 -3.50 -2.45 11.32
CA GLU A 54 -3.82 -1.34 12.23
C GLU A 54 -3.55 0.03 11.62
N CYS A 55 -2.77 0.10 10.55
CA CYS A 55 -2.43 1.36 9.88
C CYS A 55 -3.45 1.78 8.82
N ARG A 56 -4.56 1.08 8.70
CA ARG A 56 -5.56 1.35 7.67
C ARG A 56 -6.05 2.80 7.67
N GLU A 57 -6.42 3.30 8.83
CA GLU A 57 -6.90 4.68 8.96
C GLU A 57 -5.84 5.70 8.56
N GLU A 58 -4.64 5.50 9.05
CA GLU A 58 -3.52 6.38 8.72
C GLU A 58 -3.25 6.40 7.22
N LEU A 59 -3.25 5.23 6.60
CA LEU A 59 -2.99 5.14 5.17
C LEU A 59 -4.13 5.74 4.34
N LYS A 60 -5.36 5.60 4.78
CA LYS A 60 -6.49 6.27 4.12
C LYS A 60 -6.33 7.78 4.14
N ASN A 61 -5.90 8.32 5.28
CA ASN A 61 -5.66 9.76 5.41
C ASN A 61 -4.53 10.21 4.49
N VAL A 62 -3.47 9.43 4.39
CA VAL A 62 -2.36 9.71 3.48
C VAL A 62 -2.86 9.75 2.04
N MET A 63 -3.63 8.76 1.62
CA MET A 63 -4.15 8.69 0.26
C MET A 63 -5.06 9.86 -0.07
N GLN A 64 -5.90 10.28 0.86
CA GLN A 64 -6.76 11.45 0.67
C GLN A 64 -5.93 12.72 0.48
N GLY A 65 -4.85 12.85 1.22
CA GLY A 65 -3.97 14.01 1.14
C GLY A 65 -3.27 14.16 -0.21
N ILE A 66 -3.09 13.07 -0.93
CA ILE A 66 -2.44 13.09 -2.25
C ILE A 66 -3.39 12.68 -3.38
N CYS A 67 -4.68 12.69 -3.09
CA CYS A 67 -5.75 12.45 -4.09
C CYS A 67 -5.71 11.06 -4.73
N LEU A 68 -5.33 10.04 -3.97
CA LEU A 68 -5.39 8.65 -4.43
C LEU A 68 -6.71 8.01 -3.98
N GLU A 69 -7.81 8.41 -4.60
CA GLU A 69 -9.15 8.05 -4.14
C GLU A 69 -9.62 6.66 -4.57
N GLU A 70 -9.10 6.16 -5.68
CA GLU A 70 -9.62 4.92 -6.27
C GLU A 70 -8.71 3.72 -6.08
N GLU A 71 -7.76 3.82 -5.15
CA GLU A 71 -6.84 2.72 -4.90
C GLU A 71 -7.53 1.59 -4.15
N GLU A 72 -7.18 0.36 -4.48
CA GLU A 72 -7.75 -0.81 -3.84
C GLU A 72 -6.94 -1.21 -2.63
N ILE A 73 -7.63 -1.49 -1.53
CA ILE A 73 -7.02 -1.95 -0.30
C ILE A 73 -7.38 -3.42 -0.10
N HIS A 74 -6.38 -4.27 0.02
CA HIS A 74 -6.56 -5.70 0.23
C HIS A 74 -5.92 -6.14 1.54
N GLU A 75 -6.39 -7.25 2.07
CA GLU A 75 -5.76 -7.91 3.21
C GLU A 75 -5.19 -9.23 2.71
N CYS A 76 -3.88 -9.36 2.80
CA CYS A 76 -3.18 -10.50 2.23
C CYS A 76 -2.14 -11.07 3.20
N MET A 77 -1.92 -12.37 3.10
CA MET A 77 -0.84 -13.03 3.82
C MET A 77 0.47 -12.80 3.06
N VAL A 78 1.35 -12.04 3.63
CA VAL A 78 2.64 -11.71 3.03
C VAL A 78 3.78 -11.73 4.04
#